data_5022fb76ddebdd5649a387465ff623b5
#
_entry.id   5022fb76ddebdd5649a387465ff623b5
#
_cell.length_a   1.000
_cell.length_b   1.000
_cell.length_c   1.000
_cell.angle_alpha   90.00
_cell.angle_beta   90.00
_cell.angle_gamma   90.00
#
_symmetry.space_group_name_H-M   'P 1'
#
loop_
_entity.id
_entity.type
_entity.pdbx_description
1 polymer ?
#
loop_
_entity_poly.entity_id
_entity_poly.type
_entity_poly.pdbx_seq_one_letter_code
_entity_poly.pdbx_strand_id
1 'polypeptide(L)'
;MKTKADATKNPRRFWIGLALLAAMPVAMALARPAAADESANGKDDTAIKQIVADFSNGWNTHDAHSMCVSLAENLEWVNWRGEALGTREAVEKEHAELFADLYKNSHRADEVKSIKYISPELAVVDDYWSMTGAKKRDGSDWPYRAGLYTFLMAKRNGRWMVIVSHAADFNAQAPGK
;
A
#
# COMPACT_ATOMS: atom_id res chain seq x y z
N MET A 1 -30.08 30.59 -92.23
CA MET A 1 -29.54 29.40 -92.96
C MET A 1 -29.14 28.38 -91.92
N LYS A 2 -29.95 27.38 -91.80
CA LYS A 2 -29.64 25.95 -92.06
C LYS A 2 -28.35 25.48 -91.39
N THR A 3 -28.22 24.52 -90.51
CA THR A 3 -28.77 23.15 -90.52
C THR A 3 -28.48 22.54 -89.18
N LYS A 4 -29.37 21.86 -88.49
CA LYS A 4 -29.67 20.42 -88.40
C LYS A 4 -28.58 19.51 -87.85
N ALA A 5 -28.92 18.90 -86.70
CA ALA A 5 -28.90 17.49 -86.37
C ALA A 5 -27.53 17.02 -85.81
N ASP A 6 -27.39 16.10 -84.98
CA ASP A 6 -28.14 14.84 -84.81
C ASP A 6 -27.91 14.26 -83.38
N ALA A 7 -28.85 13.53 -82.94
CA ALA A 7 -28.85 12.82 -81.63
C ALA A 7 -28.14 11.45 -81.79
N THR A 8 -27.21 11.15 -80.96
CA THR A 8 -26.89 9.71 -80.70
C THR A 8 -26.93 9.42 -79.20
N LYS A 9 -27.92 8.65 -78.85
CA LYS A 9 -28.15 8.04 -77.55
C LYS A 9 -27.00 7.10 -77.22
N ASN A 10 -26.40 7.24 -76.06
CA ASN A 10 -25.52 6.26 -75.47
C ASN A 10 -26.08 5.76 -74.12
N PRO A 11 -26.48 4.51 -73.95
CA PRO A 11 -27.05 4.00 -72.71
C PRO A 11 -25.89 3.72 -71.73
N ARG A 12 -25.85 4.50 -70.66
CA ARG A 12 -24.97 4.23 -69.53
C ARG A 12 -25.43 2.97 -68.80
N ARG A 13 -24.65 1.93 -68.90
CA ARG A 13 -24.76 0.72 -68.09
C ARG A 13 -24.40 1.09 -66.67
N PHE A 14 -25.40 1.04 -65.76
CA PHE A 14 -25.17 1.08 -64.32
C PHE A 14 -24.64 -0.27 -63.86
N TRP A 15 -23.40 -0.31 -63.44
CA TRP A 15 -22.86 -1.41 -62.67
C TRP A 15 -23.21 -1.15 -61.22
N ILE A 16 -24.14 -1.93 -60.67
CA ILE A 16 -24.40 -1.97 -59.22
C ILE A 16 -23.35 -2.90 -58.64
N GLY A 17 -22.29 -2.28 -58.11
CA GLY A 17 -21.29 -3.00 -57.34
C GLY A 17 -21.87 -3.34 -55.96
N LEU A 18 -22.19 -4.61 -55.77
CA LEU A 18 -22.60 -5.16 -54.49
C LEU A 18 -21.35 -5.25 -53.58
N ALA A 19 -21.13 -4.26 -52.71
CA ALA A 19 -20.09 -4.30 -51.69
C ALA A 19 -20.55 -5.25 -50.57
N LEU A 20 -20.02 -6.46 -50.56
CA LEU A 20 -20.11 -7.37 -49.39
C LEU A 20 -19.26 -6.80 -48.25
N LEU A 21 -19.91 -6.15 -47.30
CA LEU A 21 -19.31 -5.83 -46.01
C LEU A 21 -19.21 -7.15 -45.22
N ALA A 22 -18.01 -7.73 -45.21
CA ALA A 22 -17.65 -8.80 -44.28
C ALA A 22 -17.54 -8.20 -42.88
N ALA A 23 -18.59 -8.35 -42.07
CA ALA A 23 -18.51 -8.04 -40.64
C ALA A 23 -17.63 -9.11 -39.98
N MET A 24 -16.36 -8.77 -39.70
CA MET A 24 -15.52 -9.55 -38.79
C MET A 24 -16.05 -9.38 -37.35
N PRO A 25 -16.42 -10.47 -36.66
CA PRO A 25 -16.67 -10.38 -35.24
C PRO A 25 -15.32 -10.10 -34.52
N VAL A 26 -15.15 -8.92 -33.97
CA VAL A 26 -14.08 -8.65 -32.99
C VAL A 26 -14.48 -9.40 -31.73
N ALA A 27 -14.02 -10.63 -31.59
CA ALA A 27 -14.07 -11.35 -30.34
C ALA A 27 -13.09 -10.66 -29.37
N MET A 28 -13.61 -9.71 -28.59
CA MET A 28 -12.88 -9.13 -27.49
C MET A 28 -12.76 -10.20 -26.41
N ALA A 29 -11.66 -10.95 -26.44
CA ALA A 29 -11.32 -11.89 -25.39
C ALA A 29 -11.05 -11.09 -24.13
N LEU A 30 -12.05 -10.98 -23.26
CA LEU A 30 -11.88 -10.59 -21.87
C LEU A 30 -11.07 -11.69 -21.17
N ALA A 31 -9.76 -11.65 -21.34
CA ALA A 31 -8.85 -12.46 -20.54
C ALA A 31 -9.00 -12.01 -19.08
N ARG A 32 -9.66 -12.82 -18.29
CA ARG A 32 -9.69 -12.69 -16.82
C ARG A 32 -8.39 -13.29 -16.29
N PRO A 33 -7.50 -12.49 -15.66
CA PRO A 33 -6.35 -13.05 -14.95
C PRO A 33 -6.70 -13.31 -13.48
N ALA A 34 -7.73 -14.14 -13.19
CA ALA A 34 -8.14 -14.34 -11.79
C ALA A 34 -7.18 -15.24 -10.99
N ALA A 35 -6.58 -16.25 -11.62
CA ALA A 35 -5.76 -17.23 -10.88
C ALA A 35 -4.30 -16.81 -10.64
N ALA A 36 -3.74 -15.97 -11.53
CA ALA A 36 -2.38 -15.44 -11.34
C ALA A 36 -2.33 -14.34 -10.27
N ASP A 37 -3.43 -13.60 -10.11
CA ASP A 37 -3.55 -12.50 -9.15
C ASP A 37 -3.66 -13.04 -7.71
N GLU A 38 -4.42 -14.12 -7.50
CA GLU A 38 -4.60 -14.73 -6.17
C GLU A 38 -3.31 -15.37 -5.64
N SER A 39 -2.47 -15.96 -6.49
CA SER A 39 -1.18 -16.51 -6.09
C SER A 39 -0.10 -15.42 -5.86
N ALA A 40 -0.16 -14.30 -6.58
CA ALA A 40 0.71 -13.16 -6.39
C ALA A 40 0.38 -12.44 -5.08
N ASN A 41 -0.91 -12.20 -4.81
CA ASN A 41 -1.39 -11.60 -3.57
C ASN A 41 -1.02 -12.45 -2.35
N GLY A 42 -1.12 -13.77 -2.42
CA GLY A 42 -0.74 -14.66 -1.32
C GLY A 42 0.75 -14.58 -0.93
N LYS A 43 1.65 -14.37 -1.88
CA LYS A 43 3.08 -14.13 -1.61
C LYS A 43 3.33 -12.74 -1.03
N ASP A 44 2.63 -11.74 -1.55
CA ASP A 44 2.74 -10.37 -1.08
C ASP A 44 2.15 -10.21 0.33
N ASP A 45 1.01 -10.86 0.62
CA ASP A 45 0.45 -10.93 1.97
C ASP A 45 1.43 -11.53 2.97
N THR A 46 2.09 -12.62 2.60
CA THR A 46 3.10 -13.25 3.45
C THR A 46 4.28 -12.32 3.69
N ALA A 47 4.78 -11.64 2.65
CA ALA A 47 5.89 -10.71 2.77
C ALA A 47 5.53 -9.48 3.64
N ILE A 48 4.32 -8.93 3.47
CA ILE A 48 3.83 -7.81 4.27
C ILE A 48 3.67 -8.21 5.75
N LYS A 49 3.06 -9.36 6.03
CA LYS A 49 2.92 -9.88 7.39
C LYS A 49 4.28 -10.16 8.04
N GLN A 50 5.26 -10.61 7.26
CA GLN A 50 6.62 -10.82 7.76
C GLN A 50 7.28 -9.51 8.18
N ILE A 51 7.07 -8.41 7.42
CA ILE A 51 7.58 -7.08 7.80
C ILE A 51 7.02 -6.64 9.15
N VAL A 52 5.71 -6.83 9.40
CA VAL A 52 5.10 -6.50 10.68
C VAL A 52 5.65 -7.39 11.80
N ALA A 53 5.84 -8.68 11.54
CA ALA A 53 6.43 -9.61 12.51
C ALA A 53 7.89 -9.23 12.84
N ASP A 54 8.69 -8.85 11.85
CA ASP A 54 10.08 -8.41 12.04
C ASP A 54 10.13 -7.10 12.82
N PHE A 55 9.21 -6.17 12.55
CA PHE A 55 9.07 -4.93 13.32
C PHE A 55 8.76 -5.23 14.79
N SER A 56 7.79 -6.09 15.07
CA SER A 56 7.44 -6.52 16.43
C SER A 56 8.60 -7.24 17.14
N ASN A 57 9.33 -8.07 16.41
CA ASN A 57 10.50 -8.78 16.94
C ASN A 57 11.64 -7.81 17.29
N GLY A 58 11.95 -6.85 16.41
CA GLY A 58 12.93 -5.80 16.70
C GLY A 58 12.56 -4.97 17.92
N TRP A 59 11.25 -4.65 18.07
CA TRP A 59 10.75 -4.02 19.30
C TRP A 59 11.03 -4.88 20.54
N ASN A 60 10.68 -6.14 20.51
CA ASN A 60 10.76 -7.07 21.66
C ASN A 60 12.19 -7.45 22.03
N THR A 61 13.12 -7.32 21.10
CA THR A 61 14.56 -7.44 21.36
C THR A 61 15.22 -6.12 21.73
N HIS A 62 14.44 -5.01 21.72
CA HIS A 62 14.91 -3.63 21.95
C HIS A 62 16.03 -3.24 20.97
N ASP A 63 15.98 -3.78 19.76
CA ASP A 63 16.89 -3.47 18.67
C ASP A 63 16.21 -2.53 17.67
N ALA A 64 16.42 -1.23 17.85
CA ALA A 64 15.82 -0.19 17.00
C ALA A 64 16.24 -0.32 15.54
N HIS A 65 17.48 -0.77 15.27
CA HIS A 65 17.95 -0.98 13.91
C HIS A 65 17.16 -2.11 13.21
N SER A 66 17.09 -3.28 13.84
CA SER A 66 16.32 -4.41 13.32
C SER A 66 14.85 -4.09 13.14
N MET A 67 14.25 -3.32 14.08
CA MET A 67 12.86 -2.84 13.96
C MET A 67 12.66 -1.98 12.70
N CYS A 68 13.62 -1.15 12.34
CA CYS A 68 13.49 -0.17 11.26
C CYS A 68 13.94 -0.68 9.88
N VAL A 69 14.44 -1.91 9.75
CA VAL A 69 15.06 -2.43 8.51
C VAL A 69 14.14 -2.39 7.28
N SER A 70 12.85 -2.55 7.49
CA SER A 70 11.83 -2.53 6.44
C SER A 70 11.16 -1.16 6.23
N LEU A 71 11.59 -0.12 6.94
CA LEU A 71 11.17 1.25 6.69
C LEU A 71 11.96 1.82 5.50
N ALA A 72 11.31 2.61 4.65
CA ALA A 72 12.00 3.34 3.61
C ALA A 72 12.97 4.38 4.21
N GLU A 73 14.04 4.70 3.52
CA GLU A 73 15.02 5.69 3.98
C GLU A 73 14.38 7.06 4.23
N ASN A 74 13.57 7.50 3.27
CA ASN A 74 12.73 8.69 3.40
C ASN A 74 11.27 8.23 3.51
N LEU A 75 10.73 8.20 4.72
CA LEU A 75 9.34 7.85 4.98
C LEU A 75 8.64 9.00 5.72
N GLU A 76 7.32 8.97 5.74
CA GLU A 76 6.55 9.74 6.69
C GLU A 76 6.22 8.84 7.89
N TRP A 77 6.65 9.24 9.07
CA TRP A 77 6.32 8.56 10.32
C TRP A 77 5.65 9.55 11.26
N VAL A 78 4.41 9.29 11.64
CA VAL A 78 3.69 10.07 12.64
C VAL A 78 3.41 9.17 13.84
N ASN A 79 4.01 9.52 14.99
CA ASN A 79 3.78 8.75 16.20
C ASN A 79 2.42 9.07 16.82
N TRP A 80 2.04 8.32 17.85
CA TRP A 80 0.74 8.46 18.53
C TRP A 80 0.49 9.83 19.19
N ARG A 81 1.52 10.67 19.33
CA ARG A 81 1.42 12.07 19.80
C ARG A 81 1.21 13.08 18.67
N GLY A 82 1.22 12.62 17.41
CA GLY A 82 1.16 13.48 16.24
C GLY A 82 2.50 14.11 15.86
N GLU A 83 3.61 13.66 16.44
CA GLU A 83 4.95 14.13 16.07
C GLU A 83 5.42 13.40 14.83
N ALA A 84 5.93 14.16 13.84
CA ALA A 84 6.35 13.64 12.56
C ALA A 84 7.88 13.49 12.50
N LEU A 85 8.31 12.32 11.97
CA LEU A 85 9.69 12.02 11.64
C LEU A 85 9.79 11.72 10.13
N GLY A 86 10.78 12.28 9.46
CA GLY A 86 10.87 12.22 7.99
C GLY A 86 11.84 11.17 7.47
N THR A 87 12.59 10.48 8.32
CA THR A 87 13.60 9.51 7.91
C THR A 87 13.63 8.29 8.81
N ARG A 88 14.03 7.15 8.23
CA ARG A 88 14.28 5.92 9.00
C ARG A 88 15.28 6.13 10.13
N GLU A 89 16.35 6.86 9.88
CA GLU A 89 17.37 7.18 10.88
C GLU A 89 16.78 7.91 12.09
N ALA A 90 15.88 8.88 11.86
CA ALA A 90 15.21 9.61 12.94
C ALA A 90 14.29 8.68 13.75
N VAL A 91 13.56 7.76 13.10
CA VAL A 91 12.73 6.76 13.78
C VAL A 91 13.58 5.79 14.58
N GLU A 92 14.67 5.29 14.02
CA GLU A 92 15.62 4.39 14.69
C GLU A 92 16.22 5.05 15.94
N LYS A 93 16.66 6.30 15.82
CA LYS A 93 17.21 7.07 16.94
C LYS A 93 16.18 7.27 18.06
N GLU A 94 14.92 7.70 17.71
CA GLU A 94 13.86 7.87 18.72
C GLU A 94 13.60 6.56 19.47
N HIS A 95 13.52 5.45 18.76
CA HIS A 95 13.21 4.16 19.39
C HIS A 95 14.38 3.61 20.19
N ALA A 96 15.63 3.85 19.76
CA ALA A 96 16.81 3.49 20.56
C ALA A 96 16.82 4.23 21.92
N GLU A 97 16.46 5.52 21.94
CA GLU A 97 16.29 6.29 23.16
C GLU A 97 15.14 5.76 24.05
N LEU A 98 14.00 5.43 23.45
CA LEU A 98 12.86 4.86 24.15
C LEU A 98 13.18 3.48 24.76
N PHE A 99 13.89 2.63 24.05
CA PHE A 99 14.31 1.30 24.52
C PHE A 99 15.35 1.39 25.63
N ALA A 100 16.18 2.42 25.63
CA ALA A 100 17.14 2.65 26.71
C ALA A 100 16.47 3.10 28.04
N ASP A 101 15.27 3.67 27.98
CA ASP A 101 14.61 4.28 29.13
C ASP A 101 13.16 3.79 29.29
N LEU A 102 12.20 4.52 28.72
CA LEU A 102 10.77 4.34 29.00
C LEU A 102 10.21 2.98 28.56
N TYR A 103 10.80 2.37 27.56
CA TYR A 103 10.33 1.12 26.96
C TYR A 103 11.30 -0.04 27.17
N LYS A 104 12.31 0.12 28.03
CA LYS A 104 13.34 -0.91 28.26
C LYS A 104 12.83 -2.27 28.75
N ASN A 105 11.63 -2.32 29.31
CA ASN A 105 10.95 -3.53 29.76
C ASN A 105 9.66 -3.78 28.98
N SER A 106 9.45 -3.05 27.88
CA SER A 106 8.24 -3.19 27.11
C SER A 106 8.24 -4.50 26.32
N HIS A 107 7.04 -5.06 26.18
CA HIS A 107 6.77 -6.18 25.31
C HIS A 107 5.56 -5.86 24.45
N ARG A 108 5.67 -6.12 23.15
CA ARG A 108 4.69 -5.78 22.14
C ARG A 108 4.18 -7.02 21.43
N ALA A 109 2.90 -7.02 21.10
CA ALA A 109 2.27 -7.96 20.19
C ALA A 109 1.54 -7.20 19.09
N ASP A 110 1.71 -7.65 17.86
CA ASP A 110 1.14 -7.06 16.66
C ASP A 110 0.25 -8.07 15.92
N GLU A 111 -0.81 -7.57 15.30
CA GLU A 111 -1.74 -8.36 14.50
C GLU A 111 -2.18 -7.59 13.27
N VAL A 112 -1.75 -8.04 12.09
CA VAL A 112 -2.24 -7.48 10.82
C VAL A 112 -3.73 -7.77 10.68
N LYS A 113 -4.57 -6.74 10.75
CA LYS A 113 -6.03 -6.85 10.65
C LYS A 113 -6.53 -6.76 9.23
N SER A 114 -5.87 -5.97 8.39
CA SER A 114 -6.23 -5.83 7.00
C SER A 114 -5.03 -5.53 6.11
N ILE A 115 -5.06 -6.02 4.89
CA ILE A 115 -4.18 -5.63 3.79
C ILE A 115 -5.08 -5.24 2.63
N LYS A 116 -5.03 -3.97 2.23
CA LYS A 116 -5.80 -3.44 1.11
C LYS A 116 -4.85 -2.98 0.02
N TYR A 117 -4.81 -3.72 -1.08
CA TYR A 117 -4.04 -3.33 -2.25
C TYR A 117 -4.71 -2.16 -2.98
N ILE A 118 -3.95 -1.09 -3.20
CA ILE A 118 -4.33 0.06 -4.03
C ILE A 118 -3.89 -0.22 -5.48
N SER A 119 -2.75 -0.89 -5.62
CA SER A 119 -2.20 -1.39 -6.88
C SER A 119 -1.32 -2.62 -6.59
N PRO A 120 -0.79 -3.32 -7.60
CA PRO A 120 0.14 -4.44 -7.38
C PRO A 120 1.41 -4.08 -6.60
N GLU A 121 1.73 -2.80 -6.49
CA GLU A 121 2.95 -2.30 -5.82
C GLU A 121 2.66 -1.34 -4.66
N LEU A 122 1.39 -1.19 -4.26
CA LEU A 122 0.98 -0.27 -3.19
C LEU A 122 -0.14 -0.89 -2.36
N ALA A 123 0.06 -0.95 -1.03
CA ALA A 123 -0.91 -1.50 -0.09
C ALA A 123 -1.04 -0.62 1.16
N VAL A 124 -2.28 -0.50 1.66
CA VAL A 124 -2.56 0.00 3.01
C VAL A 124 -2.71 -1.21 3.93
N VAL A 125 -2.03 -1.17 5.06
CA VAL A 125 -1.99 -2.24 6.05
C VAL A 125 -2.37 -1.69 7.41
N ASP A 126 -3.39 -2.27 8.03
CA ASP A 126 -3.77 -1.96 9.39
C ASP A 126 -3.18 -3.03 10.32
N ASP A 127 -2.39 -2.58 11.27
CA ASP A 127 -1.72 -3.39 12.27
C ASP A 127 -2.16 -2.98 13.67
N TYR A 128 -2.89 -3.87 14.36
CA TYR A 128 -3.28 -3.67 15.75
C TYR A 128 -2.15 -4.11 16.65
N TRP A 129 -1.72 -3.21 17.52
CA TRP A 129 -0.69 -3.48 18.48
C TRP A 129 -1.20 -3.40 19.90
N SER A 130 -0.61 -4.19 20.77
CA SER A 130 -0.70 -4.06 22.21
C SER A 130 0.68 -4.07 22.84
N MET A 131 0.83 -3.41 23.99
CA MET A 131 2.12 -3.30 24.68
C MET A 131 1.91 -3.25 26.19
N THR A 132 2.81 -3.93 26.90
CA THR A 132 2.96 -3.88 28.37
C THR A 132 4.38 -3.50 28.74
N GLY A 133 4.64 -3.20 30.02
CA GLY A 133 5.97 -2.95 30.56
C GLY A 133 6.57 -1.58 30.25
N ALA A 134 5.82 -0.70 29.60
CA ALA A 134 6.24 0.69 29.36
C ALA A 134 6.12 1.54 30.61
N LYS A 135 6.88 2.65 30.67
CA LYS A 135 6.74 3.70 31.66
C LYS A 135 6.30 5.01 31.02
N LYS A 136 5.62 5.84 31.82
CA LYS A 136 5.33 7.24 31.47
C LYS A 136 6.56 8.11 31.74
N ARG A 137 6.56 9.34 31.23
CA ARG A 137 7.65 10.31 31.44
C ARG A 137 7.86 10.70 32.91
N ASP A 138 6.83 10.56 33.77
CA ASP A 138 6.92 10.79 35.21
C ASP A 138 7.47 9.59 35.99
N GLY A 139 7.86 8.51 35.28
CA GLY A 139 8.41 7.28 35.83
C GLY A 139 7.37 6.27 36.31
N SER A 140 6.07 6.64 36.33
CA SER A 140 4.99 5.71 36.69
C SER A 140 4.82 4.64 35.62
N ASP A 141 4.29 3.48 36.03
CA ASP A 141 4.01 2.39 35.09
C ASP A 141 2.87 2.74 34.13
N TRP A 142 3.04 2.30 32.91
CA TRP A 142 1.99 2.31 31.89
C TRP A 142 1.61 0.85 31.62
N PRO A 143 0.67 0.31 32.41
CA PRO A 143 0.54 -1.16 32.51
C PRO A 143 0.08 -1.82 31.21
N TYR A 144 -0.75 -1.15 30.44
CA TYR A 144 -1.26 -1.66 29.18
C TYR A 144 -1.52 -0.51 28.20
N ARG A 145 -1.08 -0.72 26.97
CA ARG A 145 -1.39 0.16 25.83
C ARG A 145 -1.84 -0.68 24.66
N ALA A 146 -2.72 -0.13 23.85
CA ALA A 146 -3.12 -0.72 22.58
C ALA A 146 -3.45 0.37 21.57
N GLY A 147 -3.29 0.04 20.32
CA GLY A 147 -3.52 1.02 19.26
C GLY A 147 -3.53 0.40 17.88
N LEU A 148 -3.41 1.27 16.91
CA LEU A 148 -3.37 0.95 15.50
C LEU A 148 -2.18 1.65 14.84
N TYR A 149 -1.42 0.93 14.05
CA TYR A 149 -0.65 1.51 12.98
C TYR A 149 -1.39 1.35 11.66
N THR A 150 -1.47 2.42 10.89
CA THR A 150 -1.82 2.34 9.48
C THR A 150 -0.55 2.58 8.68
N PHE A 151 -0.07 1.54 8.01
CA PHE A 151 1.07 1.60 7.14
C PHE A 151 0.63 1.77 5.68
N LEU A 152 1.24 2.70 4.95
CA LEU A 152 1.28 2.64 3.50
C LEU A 152 2.59 1.94 3.11
N MET A 153 2.47 0.83 2.43
CA MET A 153 3.61 0.04 1.97
C MET A 153 3.74 0.09 0.46
N ALA A 154 4.97 0.24 -0.03
CA ALA A 154 5.29 0.20 -1.45
C ALA A 154 6.26 -0.93 -1.77
N LYS A 155 6.03 -1.60 -2.90
CA LYS A 155 6.93 -2.63 -3.44
C LYS A 155 7.92 -1.98 -4.39
N ARG A 156 9.20 -2.01 -4.04
CA ARG A 156 10.29 -1.46 -4.85
C ARG A 156 11.33 -2.54 -5.12
N ASN A 157 11.65 -2.77 -6.40
CA ASN A 157 12.58 -3.82 -6.79
C ASN A 157 12.20 -5.21 -6.21
N GLY A 158 10.90 -5.53 -6.19
CA GLY A 158 10.37 -6.79 -5.67
C GLY A 158 10.30 -6.90 -4.14
N ARG A 159 10.66 -5.85 -3.37
CA ARG A 159 10.63 -5.83 -1.91
C ARG A 159 9.61 -4.81 -1.40
N TRP A 160 8.78 -5.22 -0.47
CA TRP A 160 7.88 -4.33 0.25
C TRP A 160 8.62 -3.51 1.30
N MET A 161 8.25 -2.25 1.45
CA MET A 161 8.80 -1.32 2.44
C MET A 161 7.68 -0.40 2.94
N VAL A 162 7.73 -0.02 4.21
CA VAL A 162 6.85 1.02 4.77
C VAL A 162 7.32 2.39 4.29
N ILE A 163 6.45 3.15 3.63
CA ILE A 163 6.72 4.50 3.14
C ILE A 163 5.96 5.58 3.93
N VAL A 164 4.85 5.22 4.59
CA VAL A 164 4.11 6.05 5.54
C VAL A 164 3.67 5.19 6.70
N SER A 165 3.77 5.73 7.91
CA SER A 165 3.28 5.13 9.14
C SER A 165 2.57 6.16 10.00
N HIS A 166 1.32 5.91 10.33
CA HIS A 166 0.58 6.71 11.31
C HIS A 166 0.15 5.82 12.48
N ALA A 167 0.47 6.26 13.69
CA ALA A 167 0.12 5.55 14.91
C ALA A 167 -1.04 6.22 15.64
N ALA A 168 -1.99 5.40 16.09
CA ALA A 168 -2.99 5.79 17.09
C ALA A 168 -2.80 4.96 18.36
N ASP A 169 -3.02 5.57 19.52
CA ASP A 169 -3.09 4.90 20.82
C ASP A 169 -4.52 5.01 21.33
N PHE A 170 -5.19 3.89 21.54
CA PHE A 170 -6.60 3.86 21.97
C PHE A 170 -6.78 4.28 23.44
N ASN A 171 -5.72 4.19 24.23
CA ASN A 171 -5.70 4.54 25.65
C ASN A 171 -5.08 5.93 25.89
N ALA A 172 -4.60 6.61 24.83
CA ALA A 172 -4.14 7.98 24.96
C ALA A 172 -5.33 8.87 25.27
N GLN A 173 -5.26 9.58 26.39
CA GLN A 173 -6.21 10.66 26.63
C GLN A 173 -5.98 11.73 25.57
N ALA A 174 -7.05 12.14 24.88
CA ALA A 174 -6.97 13.29 24.01
C ALA A 174 -6.33 14.47 24.77
N PRO A 175 -5.43 15.24 24.15
CA PRO A 175 -4.90 16.45 24.77
C PRO A 175 -6.09 17.25 25.27
N GLY A 176 -6.06 17.61 26.57
CA GLY A 176 -7.21 18.15 27.29
C GLY A 176 -7.91 19.26 26.50
N LYS A 177 -9.25 19.09 26.42
CA LYS A 177 -10.14 20.16 25.98
C LYS A 177 -10.21 21.22 27.06
#